data_073616a94b794130323411fbb5cf177f
#
_entry.id   073616a94b794130323411fbb5cf177f
#
_cell.length_a   1.000
_cell.length_b   1.000
_cell.length_c   1.000
_cell.angle_alpha   90.00
_cell.angle_beta   90.00
_cell.angle_gamma   90.00
#
_symmetry.space_group_name_H-M   'P 1'
#
loop_
_entity.id
_entity.type
_entity.pdbx_description
1 polymer ?
#
loop_
_entity_poly.entity_id
_entity_poly.type
_entity_poly.pdbx_seq_one_letter_code
_entity_poly.pdbx_strand_id
1 'polypeptide(L)'
;MRSVENARVALEDGDIEKAIKMMISTDKLCSKVVAPPTIHGLAMRVISDAYVAKGDLTEAKKCLEKGLALCKPHDGKAGMPDFMKQDLNGRMGDLLMALGEIEKTEGQLKEAARNMRKAAERFEVLGQNEFVAATLNRVALCLMEQGKPEQALSELNEAEAKATGNEHEAALLSSTLSFKGKCLEKLGNTDAARENMTRALQYAMSCGNEPVVAECEAFLGETKSNVDEGAFL
;
A
#
# COMPACT_ATOMS: atom_id res chain seq x y z
N MET A 1 6.82 3.53 23.41
CA MET A 1 5.44 3.86 22.94
C MET A 1 5.16 5.36 23.01
N ARG A 2 5.15 6.03 24.17
CA ARG A 2 4.88 7.49 24.25
C ARG A 2 5.77 8.36 23.34
N SER A 3 7.04 8.02 23.17
CA SER A 3 7.97 8.78 22.32
C SER A 3 7.59 8.73 20.84
N VAL A 4 7.08 7.58 20.38
CA VAL A 4 6.60 7.40 19.00
C VAL A 4 5.31 8.20 18.76
N GLU A 5 4.38 8.15 19.71
CA GLU A 5 3.14 8.91 19.63
C GLU A 5 3.40 10.42 19.61
N ASN A 6 4.24 10.89 20.51
CA ASN A 6 4.63 12.31 20.53
C ASN A 6 5.35 12.75 19.24
N ALA A 7 6.12 11.85 18.60
CA ALA A 7 6.74 12.17 17.31
C ALA A 7 5.71 12.23 16.17
N ARG A 8 4.69 11.37 16.18
CA ARG A 8 3.58 11.44 15.20
C ARG A 8 2.78 12.73 15.34
N VAL A 9 2.44 13.10 16.58
CA VAL A 9 1.78 14.39 16.84
C VAL A 9 2.64 15.55 16.35
N ALA A 10 3.96 15.51 16.60
CA ALA A 10 4.86 16.55 16.09
C ALA A 10 4.87 16.62 14.53
N LEU A 11 4.73 15.47 13.85
CA LEU A 11 4.60 15.45 12.40
C LEU A 11 3.26 16.03 11.92
N GLU A 12 2.18 15.72 12.61
CA GLU A 12 0.84 16.27 12.32
C GLU A 12 0.81 17.80 12.54
N ASP A 13 1.52 18.27 13.56
CA ASP A 13 1.71 19.70 13.85
C ASP A 13 2.69 20.40 12.88
N GLY A 14 3.33 19.65 11.96
CA GLY A 14 4.33 20.18 11.04
C GLY A 14 5.73 20.40 11.63
N ASP A 15 5.97 19.97 12.89
CA ASP A 15 7.29 20.11 13.56
C ASP A 15 8.19 18.91 13.24
N ILE A 16 8.57 18.81 11.96
CA ILE A 16 9.32 17.69 11.38
C ILE A 16 10.66 17.48 12.10
N GLU A 17 11.38 18.57 12.38
CA GLU A 17 12.71 18.50 13.03
C GLU A 17 12.62 17.93 14.46
N LYS A 18 11.58 18.28 15.21
CA LYS A 18 11.32 17.73 16.53
C LYS A 18 11.01 16.24 16.46
N ALA A 19 10.16 15.81 15.52
CA ALA A 19 9.85 14.40 15.30
C ALA A 19 11.11 13.58 15.01
N ILE A 20 11.98 14.05 14.09
CA ILE A 20 13.26 13.41 13.76
C ILE A 20 14.15 13.31 15.01
N LYS A 21 14.35 14.40 15.76
CA LYS A 21 15.19 14.39 16.96
C LYS A 21 14.68 13.42 18.04
N MET A 22 13.36 13.37 18.25
CA MET A 22 12.73 12.45 19.18
C MET A 22 12.98 10.99 18.79
N MET A 23 12.81 10.66 17.52
CA MET A 23 12.97 9.29 17.05
C MET A 23 14.42 8.82 16.98
N ILE A 24 15.37 9.71 16.64
CA ILE A 24 16.81 9.41 16.72
C ILE A 24 17.21 9.13 18.18
N SER A 25 16.67 9.90 19.12
CA SER A 25 16.94 9.68 20.56
C SER A 25 16.35 8.35 21.01
N THR A 26 15.17 7.97 20.52
CA THR A 26 14.52 6.69 20.80
C THR A 26 15.34 5.53 20.23
N ASP A 27 15.80 5.59 18.97
CA ASP A 27 16.66 4.57 18.36
C ASP A 27 17.96 4.37 19.16
N LYS A 28 18.61 5.46 19.57
CA LYS A 28 19.82 5.42 20.41
C LYS A 28 19.55 4.76 21.76
N LEU A 29 18.41 5.04 22.38
CA LEU A 29 18.00 4.42 23.64
C LEU A 29 17.74 2.93 23.44
N CYS A 30 17.01 2.54 22.41
CA CYS A 30 16.74 1.15 22.04
C CYS A 30 18.04 0.35 21.85
N SER A 31 19.05 0.95 21.25
CA SER A 31 20.36 0.31 21.03
C SER A 31 21.12 0.06 22.34
N LYS A 32 20.85 0.86 23.39
CA LYS A 32 21.49 0.70 24.72
C LYS A 32 20.82 -0.36 25.60
N VAL A 33 19.51 -0.61 25.39
CA VAL A 33 18.70 -1.47 26.28
C VAL A 33 18.29 -2.80 25.64
N VAL A 34 18.93 -3.21 24.54
CA VAL A 34 18.59 -4.47 23.82
C VAL A 34 17.07 -4.56 23.55
N ALA A 35 16.51 -3.50 22.99
CA ALA A 35 15.08 -3.45 22.68
C ALA A 35 14.71 -4.46 21.56
N PRO A 36 13.46 -4.94 21.52
CA PRO A 36 12.98 -5.75 20.41
C PRO A 36 13.21 -5.07 19.05
N PRO A 37 13.59 -5.83 18.00
CA PRO A 37 13.88 -5.27 16.66
C PRO A 37 12.69 -4.51 16.07
N THR A 38 11.47 -4.89 16.44
CA THR A 38 10.24 -4.25 16.00
C THR A 38 10.11 -2.81 16.50
N ILE A 39 10.66 -2.49 17.69
CA ILE A 39 10.69 -1.12 18.21
C ILE A 39 11.67 -0.26 17.41
N HIS A 40 12.84 -0.80 17.08
CA HIS A 40 13.77 -0.13 16.16
C HIS A 40 13.14 0.09 14.78
N GLY A 41 12.50 -0.93 14.24
CA GLY A 41 11.77 -0.84 12.96
C GLY A 41 10.69 0.25 12.99
N LEU A 42 9.94 0.35 14.10
CA LEU A 42 8.94 1.40 14.28
C LEU A 42 9.59 2.80 14.31
N ALA A 43 10.69 2.97 15.03
CA ALA A 43 11.41 4.24 15.06
C ALA A 43 11.90 4.63 13.66
N MET A 44 12.48 3.70 12.91
CA MET A 44 12.93 3.93 11.54
C MET A 44 11.77 4.30 10.59
N ARG A 45 10.59 3.67 10.76
CA ARG A 45 9.40 3.99 9.99
C ARG A 45 8.96 5.44 10.21
N VAL A 46 8.87 5.89 11.48
CA VAL A 46 8.46 7.28 11.80
C VAL A 46 9.50 8.31 11.35
N ILE A 47 10.81 7.99 11.45
CA ILE A 47 11.86 8.86 10.92
C ILE A 47 11.72 8.98 9.39
N SER A 48 11.43 7.87 8.71
CA SER A 48 11.20 7.86 7.26
C SER A 48 10.02 8.76 6.89
N ASP A 49 8.89 8.68 7.61
CA ASP A 49 7.73 9.55 7.37
C ASP A 49 8.09 11.03 7.52
N ALA A 50 8.92 11.36 8.51
CA ALA A 50 9.40 12.72 8.71
C ALA A 50 10.28 13.21 7.54
N TYR A 51 11.15 12.34 7.01
CA TYR A 51 11.95 12.69 5.83
C TYR A 51 11.12 12.79 4.56
N VAL A 52 10.10 11.94 4.39
CA VAL A 52 9.12 12.09 3.28
C VAL A 52 8.41 13.44 3.37
N ALA A 53 7.94 13.83 4.54
CA ALA A 53 7.30 15.14 4.76
C ALA A 53 8.27 16.32 4.47
N LYS A 54 9.58 16.12 4.67
CA LYS A 54 10.64 17.07 4.34
C LYS A 54 11.00 17.10 2.83
N GLY A 55 10.55 16.10 2.07
CA GLY A 55 10.92 15.90 0.67
C GLY A 55 12.25 15.17 0.45
N ASP A 56 12.87 14.65 1.51
CA ASP A 56 14.15 13.91 1.45
C ASP A 56 13.90 12.41 1.34
N LEU A 57 13.53 11.96 0.13
CA LEU A 57 13.24 10.55 -0.15
C LEU A 57 14.46 9.66 0.05
N THR A 58 15.67 10.19 -0.17
CA THR A 58 16.92 9.43 -0.01
C THR A 58 17.16 9.04 1.45
N GLU A 59 17.03 9.96 2.38
CA GLU A 59 17.16 9.67 3.81
C GLU A 59 15.98 8.84 4.32
N ALA A 60 14.77 9.07 3.82
CA ALA A 60 13.60 8.25 4.12
C ALA A 60 13.85 6.77 3.76
N LYS A 61 14.34 6.50 2.55
CA LYS A 61 14.67 5.15 2.06
C LYS A 61 15.73 4.46 2.93
N LYS A 62 16.82 5.16 3.25
CA LYS A 62 17.87 4.64 4.16
C LYS A 62 17.33 4.24 5.53
N CYS A 63 16.39 5.01 6.08
CA CYS A 63 15.76 4.67 7.35
C CYS A 63 14.96 3.37 7.26
N LEU A 64 14.17 3.18 6.19
CA LEU A 64 13.39 1.95 5.99
C LEU A 64 14.28 0.73 5.79
N GLU A 65 15.33 0.86 4.98
CA GLU A 65 16.32 -0.21 4.75
C GLU A 65 17.03 -0.59 6.06
N LYS A 66 17.39 0.39 6.89
CA LYS A 66 17.96 0.15 8.24
C LYS A 66 16.94 -0.58 9.13
N GLY A 67 15.69 -0.18 9.13
CA GLY A 67 14.62 -0.84 9.88
C GLY A 67 14.46 -2.31 9.48
N LEU A 68 14.42 -2.58 8.18
CA LEU A 68 14.37 -3.94 7.63
C LEU A 68 15.61 -4.77 8.01
N ALA A 69 16.80 -4.19 7.92
CA ALA A 69 18.05 -4.84 8.28
C ALA A 69 18.09 -5.25 9.77
N LEU A 70 17.48 -4.46 10.65
CA LEU A 70 17.37 -4.77 12.09
C LEU A 70 16.34 -5.89 12.36
N CYS A 71 15.27 -5.98 11.59
CA CYS A 71 14.25 -7.00 11.73
C CYS A 71 14.68 -8.36 11.13
N LYS A 72 15.37 -8.35 10.00
CA LYS A 72 15.73 -9.54 9.20
C LYS A 72 16.42 -10.68 9.97
N PRO A 73 17.38 -10.46 10.89
CA PRO A 73 18.04 -11.54 11.65
C PRO A 73 17.09 -12.31 12.59
N HIS A 74 15.90 -11.77 12.83
CA HIS A 74 14.89 -12.37 13.70
C HIS A 74 13.79 -13.08 12.91
N ASP A 75 13.73 -12.87 11.60
CA ASP A 75 12.75 -13.48 10.71
C ASP A 75 12.97 -14.99 10.60
N GLY A 76 11.90 -15.77 10.85
CA GLY A 76 11.97 -17.25 10.82
C GLY A 76 12.77 -17.89 11.96
N LYS A 77 13.19 -17.14 12.99
CA LYS A 77 13.96 -17.66 14.12
C LYS A 77 13.16 -18.72 14.90
N ALA A 78 13.73 -19.91 15.05
CA ALA A 78 13.14 -21.00 15.82
C ALA A 78 12.92 -20.60 17.28
N GLY A 79 11.81 -21.05 17.89
CA GLY A 79 11.50 -20.80 19.29
C GLY A 79 10.99 -19.37 19.61
N MET A 80 10.78 -18.53 18.60
CA MET A 80 10.16 -17.22 18.82
C MET A 80 8.67 -17.39 19.19
N PRO A 81 8.17 -16.73 20.25
CA PRO A 81 6.75 -16.74 20.59
C PRO A 81 5.88 -16.17 19.45
N ASP A 82 4.66 -16.67 19.31
CA ASP A 82 3.80 -16.30 18.18
C ASP A 82 3.44 -14.81 18.15
N PHE A 83 3.20 -14.19 19.31
CA PHE A 83 2.95 -12.75 19.37
C PHE A 83 4.14 -11.92 18.85
N MET A 84 5.39 -12.38 19.08
CA MET A 84 6.58 -11.72 18.55
C MET A 84 6.74 -11.94 17.04
N LYS A 85 6.36 -13.13 16.52
CA LYS A 85 6.33 -13.38 15.07
C LYS A 85 5.30 -12.49 14.39
N GLN A 86 4.11 -12.35 15.00
CA GLN A 86 3.06 -11.46 14.49
C GLN A 86 3.53 -10.00 14.45
N ASP A 87 4.09 -9.49 15.56
CA ASP A 87 4.61 -8.13 15.61
C ASP A 87 5.74 -7.91 14.58
N LEU A 88 6.63 -8.88 14.41
CA LEU A 88 7.70 -8.82 13.42
C LEU A 88 7.16 -8.80 11.99
N ASN A 89 6.20 -9.68 11.64
CA ASN A 89 5.57 -9.68 10.32
C ASN A 89 4.86 -8.36 10.03
N GLY A 90 4.07 -7.85 10.97
CA GLY A 90 3.41 -6.54 10.83
C GLY A 90 4.42 -5.42 10.59
N ARG A 91 5.49 -5.39 11.39
CA ARG A 91 6.53 -4.37 11.23
C ARG A 91 7.27 -4.45 9.90
N MET A 92 7.64 -5.65 9.48
CA MET A 92 8.31 -5.86 8.19
C MET A 92 7.37 -5.53 7.02
N GLY A 93 6.07 -5.87 7.11
CA GLY A 93 5.06 -5.47 6.14
C GLY A 93 4.96 -3.95 5.99
N ASP A 94 4.83 -3.23 7.10
CA ASP A 94 4.78 -1.75 7.13
C ASP A 94 6.03 -1.10 6.49
N LEU A 95 7.22 -1.61 6.82
CA LEU A 95 8.48 -1.09 6.29
C LEU A 95 8.62 -1.35 4.79
N LEU A 96 8.27 -2.55 4.33
CA LEU A 96 8.32 -2.93 2.91
C LEU A 96 7.32 -2.13 2.09
N MET A 97 6.11 -1.91 2.63
CA MET A 97 5.10 -1.09 1.99
C MET A 97 5.56 0.35 1.79
N ALA A 98 6.09 0.96 2.86
CA ALA A 98 6.62 2.32 2.80
C ALA A 98 7.81 2.45 1.84
N LEU A 99 8.70 1.45 1.82
CA LEU A 99 9.82 1.41 0.89
C LEU A 99 9.31 1.36 -0.56
N GLY A 100 8.31 0.52 -0.84
CA GLY A 100 7.68 0.44 -2.15
C GLY A 100 7.04 1.75 -2.61
N GLU A 101 6.39 2.51 -1.70
CA GLU A 101 5.82 3.82 -2.03
C GLU A 101 6.91 4.85 -2.41
N ILE A 102 8.04 4.87 -1.69
CA ILE A 102 9.17 5.73 -2.05
C ILE A 102 9.75 5.32 -3.41
N GLU A 103 10.00 4.04 -3.63
CA GLU A 103 10.51 3.51 -4.89
C GLU A 103 9.59 3.82 -6.08
N LYS A 104 8.26 3.75 -5.87
CA LYS A 104 7.27 4.16 -6.87
C LYS A 104 7.41 5.65 -7.20
N THR A 105 7.52 6.50 -6.18
CA THR A 105 7.70 7.94 -6.35
C THR A 105 9.00 8.28 -7.11
N GLU A 106 10.05 7.48 -6.91
CA GLU A 106 11.33 7.59 -7.65
C GLU A 106 11.26 6.98 -9.06
N GLY A 107 10.12 6.40 -9.48
CA GLY A 107 9.96 5.71 -10.77
C GLY A 107 10.59 4.31 -10.81
N GLN A 108 11.04 3.76 -9.69
CA GLN A 108 11.61 2.42 -9.56
C GLN A 108 10.48 1.38 -9.45
N LEU A 109 9.60 1.34 -10.47
CA LEU A 109 8.33 0.60 -10.44
C LEU A 109 8.50 -0.92 -10.23
N LYS A 110 9.60 -1.50 -10.69
CA LYS A 110 9.86 -2.94 -10.54
C LYS A 110 10.21 -3.29 -9.09
N GLU A 111 11.06 -2.50 -8.48
CA GLU A 111 11.47 -2.64 -7.08
C GLU A 111 10.27 -2.37 -6.17
N ALA A 112 9.51 -1.32 -6.45
CA ALA A 112 8.28 -0.98 -5.74
C ALA A 112 7.29 -2.14 -5.72
N ALA A 113 6.93 -2.68 -6.88
CA ALA A 113 6.01 -3.83 -6.99
C ALA A 113 6.54 -5.04 -6.20
N ARG A 114 7.84 -5.34 -6.29
CA ARG A 114 8.45 -6.46 -5.55
C ARG A 114 8.38 -6.28 -4.03
N ASN A 115 8.68 -5.08 -3.53
CA ASN A 115 8.66 -4.82 -2.09
C ASN A 115 7.23 -4.78 -1.55
N MET A 116 6.28 -4.18 -2.30
CA MET A 116 4.86 -4.22 -1.95
C MET A 116 4.30 -5.65 -1.97
N ARG A 117 4.67 -6.51 -2.95
CA ARG A 117 4.24 -7.92 -2.96
C ARG A 117 4.73 -8.67 -1.72
N LYS A 118 5.99 -8.46 -1.29
CA LYS A 118 6.51 -9.00 -0.04
C LYS A 118 5.76 -8.47 1.18
N ALA A 119 5.32 -7.21 1.16
CA ALA A 119 4.50 -6.65 2.23
C ALA A 119 3.14 -7.37 2.31
N ALA A 120 2.48 -7.61 1.17
CA ALA A 120 1.23 -8.37 1.10
C ALA A 120 1.39 -9.79 1.68
N GLU A 121 2.47 -10.50 1.36
CA GLU A 121 2.79 -11.81 1.93
C GLU A 121 2.91 -11.78 3.47
N ARG A 122 3.48 -10.70 4.02
CA ARG A 122 3.58 -10.52 5.47
C ARG A 122 2.21 -10.26 6.12
N PHE A 123 1.38 -9.47 5.51
CA PHE A 123 0.02 -9.22 5.99
C PHE A 123 -0.87 -10.46 5.85
N GLU A 124 -0.65 -11.29 4.83
CA GLU A 124 -1.35 -12.56 4.66
C GLU A 124 -1.06 -13.54 5.80
N VAL A 125 0.19 -13.66 6.24
CA VAL A 125 0.56 -14.47 7.43
C VAL A 125 -0.19 -14.01 8.68
N LEU A 126 -0.57 -12.74 8.76
CA LEU A 126 -1.33 -12.16 9.86
C LEU A 126 -2.85 -12.29 9.71
N GLY A 127 -3.35 -12.81 8.57
CA GLY A 127 -4.77 -12.85 8.25
C GLY A 127 -5.38 -11.46 8.02
N GLN A 128 -4.57 -10.45 7.75
CA GLN A 128 -5.00 -9.06 7.55
C GLN A 128 -5.43 -8.83 6.10
N ASN A 129 -6.53 -9.45 5.69
CA ASN A 129 -6.98 -9.47 4.29
C ASN A 129 -7.19 -8.08 3.69
N GLU A 130 -7.65 -7.10 4.45
CA GLU A 130 -7.81 -5.71 4.01
C GLU A 130 -6.45 -5.11 3.60
N PHE A 131 -5.42 -5.27 4.43
CA PHE A 131 -4.07 -4.79 4.12
C PHE A 131 -3.47 -5.55 2.93
N VAL A 132 -3.74 -6.85 2.80
CA VAL A 132 -3.33 -7.63 1.62
C VAL A 132 -3.95 -7.03 0.36
N ALA A 133 -5.27 -6.86 0.31
CA ALA A 133 -5.97 -6.33 -0.85
C ALA A 133 -5.52 -4.90 -1.20
N ALA A 134 -5.40 -4.02 -0.21
CA ALA A 134 -4.91 -2.65 -0.41
C ALA A 134 -3.48 -2.62 -0.98
N THR A 135 -2.63 -3.53 -0.51
CA THR A 135 -1.24 -3.65 -0.99
C THR A 135 -1.18 -4.20 -2.40
N LEU A 136 -1.97 -5.23 -2.72
CA LEU A 136 -2.05 -5.80 -4.07
C LEU A 136 -2.58 -4.80 -5.10
N ASN A 137 -3.52 -3.93 -4.73
CA ASN A 137 -3.94 -2.81 -5.57
C ASN A 137 -2.75 -1.90 -5.95
N ARG A 138 -1.86 -1.61 -5.01
CA ARG A 138 -0.65 -0.81 -5.29
C ARG A 138 0.36 -1.55 -6.17
N VAL A 139 0.53 -2.86 -5.96
CA VAL A 139 1.34 -3.71 -6.86
C VAL A 139 0.80 -3.64 -8.27
N ALA A 140 -0.52 -3.78 -8.43
CA ALA A 140 -1.17 -3.72 -9.73
C ALA A 140 -0.97 -2.37 -10.42
N LEU A 141 -1.06 -1.24 -9.71
CA LEU A 141 -0.76 0.08 -10.26
C LEU A 141 0.67 0.17 -10.77
N CYS A 142 1.66 -0.30 -10.02
CA CYS A 142 3.05 -0.35 -10.48
C CYS A 142 3.21 -1.22 -11.74
N LEU A 143 2.50 -2.34 -11.84
CA LEU A 143 2.53 -3.22 -13.00
C LEU A 143 1.85 -2.58 -14.22
N MET A 144 0.74 -1.87 -14.02
CA MET A 144 0.07 -1.11 -15.09
C MET A 144 0.96 0.00 -15.65
N GLU A 145 1.67 0.72 -14.80
CA GLU A 145 2.65 1.75 -15.19
C GLU A 145 3.85 1.14 -15.92
N GLN A 146 4.23 -0.13 -15.62
CA GLN A 146 5.24 -0.89 -16.35
C GLN A 146 4.75 -1.44 -17.71
N GLY A 147 3.47 -1.25 -18.08
CA GLY A 147 2.88 -1.83 -19.29
C GLY A 147 2.63 -3.33 -19.21
N LYS A 148 2.33 -3.86 -18.02
CA LYS A 148 2.08 -5.28 -17.75
C LYS A 148 0.65 -5.51 -17.23
N PRO A 149 -0.39 -5.21 -18.04
CA PRO A 149 -1.78 -5.27 -17.57
C PRO A 149 -2.24 -6.68 -17.21
N GLU A 150 -1.73 -7.75 -17.86
CA GLU A 150 -2.09 -9.13 -17.52
C GLU A 150 -1.63 -9.50 -16.10
N GLN A 151 -0.40 -9.10 -15.73
CA GLN A 151 0.12 -9.34 -14.39
C GLN A 151 -0.64 -8.49 -13.36
N ALA A 152 -0.95 -7.23 -13.70
CA ALA A 152 -1.76 -6.37 -12.84
C ALA A 152 -3.15 -6.95 -12.59
N LEU A 153 -3.80 -7.50 -13.62
CA LEU A 153 -5.10 -8.14 -13.49
C LEU A 153 -5.07 -9.36 -12.57
N SER A 154 -3.99 -10.15 -12.61
CA SER A 154 -3.79 -11.27 -11.67
C SER A 154 -3.73 -10.82 -10.22
N GLU A 155 -2.97 -9.75 -9.93
CA GLU A 155 -2.88 -9.18 -8.57
C GLU A 155 -4.24 -8.61 -8.11
N LEU A 156 -4.98 -7.97 -9.01
CA LEU A 156 -6.32 -7.41 -8.71
C LEU A 156 -7.38 -8.50 -8.48
N ASN A 157 -7.27 -9.64 -9.16
CA ASN A 157 -8.15 -10.79 -8.89
C ASN A 157 -7.89 -11.36 -7.48
N GLU A 158 -6.63 -11.43 -7.07
CA GLU A 158 -6.27 -11.82 -5.70
C GLU A 158 -6.77 -10.79 -4.69
N ALA A 159 -6.61 -9.49 -4.98
CA ALA A 159 -7.10 -8.40 -4.13
C ALA A 159 -8.62 -8.46 -3.94
N GLU A 160 -9.39 -8.67 -5.02
CA GLU A 160 -10.85 -8.82 -4.95
C GLU A 160 -11.25 -10.03 -4.09
N ALA A 161 -10.54 -11.15 -4.22
CA ALA A 161 -10.81 -12.35 -3.41
C ALA A 161 -10.52 -12.16 -1.90
N LYS A 162 -9.62 -11.23 -1.55
CA LYS A 162 -9.31 -10.87 -0.15
C LYS A 162 -10.25 -9.81 0.41
N ALA A 163 -10.83 -8.95 -0.43
CA ALA A 163 -11.82 -7.96 -0.05
C ALA A 163 -13.19 -8.64 0.10
N THR A 164 -13.56 -9.03 1.32
CA THR A 164 -14.71 -9.90 1.60
C THR A 164 -16.08 -9.20 1.58
N GLY A 165 -16.14 -7.93 1.18
CA GLY A 165 -17.41 -7.28 0.84
C GLY A 165 -18.30 -6.83 2.00
N ASN A 166 -17.77 -6.67 3.22
CA ASN A 166 -18.47 -5.97 4.29
C ASN A 166 -18.48 -4.45 4.00
N GLU A 167 -19.39 -3.72 4.64
CA GLU A 167 -19.57 -2.28 4.44
C GLU A 167 -18.26 -1.48 4.63
N HIS A 168 -17.36 -1.92 5.53
CA HIS A 168 -16.06 -1.30 5.78
C HIS A 168 -15.05 -1.51 4.61
N GLU A 169 -15.26 -2.54 3.80
CA GLU A 169 -14.40 -2.87 2.66
C GLU A 169 -14.93 -2.35 1.32
N ALA A 170 -16.13 -1.74 1.31
CA ALA A 170 -16.74 -1.22 0.09
C ALA A 170 -15.84 -0.21 -0.64
N ALA A 171 -15.14 0.66 0.10
CA ALA A 171 -14.20 1.63 -0.47
C ALA A 171 -12.98 0.94 -1.13
N LEU A 172 -12.46 -0.12 -0.50
CA LEU A 172 -11.35 -0.91 -1.03
C LEU A 172 -11.81 -1.69 -2.28
N LEU A 173 -12.97 -2.33 -2.21
CA LEU A 173 -13.52 -3.12 -3.30
C LEU A 173 -13.86 -2.23 -4.50
N SER A 174 -14.42 -1.02 -4.27
CA SER A 174 -14.66 -0.05 -5.34
C SER A 174 -13.38 0.31 -6.08
N SER A 175 -12.29 0.58 -5.36
CA SER A 175 -10.98 0.89 -5.94
C SER A 175 -10.40 -0.30 -6.70
N THR A 176 -10.49 -1.52 -6.13
CA THR A 176 -10.01 -2.76 -6.79
C THR A 176 -10.73 -3.00 -8.10
N LEU A 177 -12.06 -2.89 -8.12
CA LEU A 177 -12.88 -3.09 -9.32
C LEU A 177 -12.63 -2.00 -10.39
N SER A 178 -12.44 -0.73 -9.97
CA SER A 178 -12.06 0.34 -10.90
C SER A 178 -10.70 0.04 -11.55
N PHE A 179 -9.69 -0.37 -10.79
CA PHE A 179 -8.39 -0.76 -11.36
C PHE A 179 -8.51 -1.98 -12.28
N LYS A 180 -9.37 -2.97 -11.96
CA LYS A 180 -9.66 -4.10 -12.87
C LYS A 180 -10.28 -3.62 -14.17
N GLY A 181 -11.24 -2.71 -14.12
CA GLY A 181 -11.85 -2.11 -15.30
C GLY A 181 -10.79 -1.48 -16.21
N LYS A 182 -9.90 -0.66 -15.66
CA LYS A 182 -8.79 -0.05 -16.41
C LYS A 182 -7.81 -1.07 -16.99
N CYS A 183 -7.51 -2.14 -16.26
CA CYS A 183 -6.66 -3.22 -16.79
C CYS A 183 -7.32 -3.92 -17.97
N LEU A 184 -8.59 -4.27 -17.85
CA LEU A 184 -9.37 -4.96 -18.89
C LEU A 184 -9.53 -4.10 -20.15
N GLU A 185 -9.72 -2.78 -19.99
CA GLU A 185 -9.73 -1.84 -21.10
C GLU A 185 -8.40 -1.87 -21.86
N LYS A 186 -7.27 -1.78 -21.15
CA LYS A 186 -5.93 -1.88 -21.78
C LYS A 186 -5.69 -3.20 -22.49
N LEU A 187 -6.37 -4.27 -22.07
CA LEU A 187 -6.34 -5.59 -22.70
C LEU A 187 -7.36 -5.75 -23.84
N GLY A 188 -8.13 -4.70 -24.14
CA GLY A 188 -9.14 -4.70 -25.20
C GLY A 188 -10.45 -5.44 -24.84
N ASN A 189 -10.62 -5.83 -23.56
CA ASN A 189 -11.83 -6.49 -23.10
C ASN A 189 -12.84 -5.46 -22.56
N THR A 190 -13.46 -4.73 -23.48
CA THR A 190 -14.33 -3.58 -23.19
C THR A 190 -15.57 -3.97 -22.39
N ASP A 191 -16.19 -5.13 -22.69
CA ASP A 191 -17.41 -5.56 -21.98
C ASP A 191 -17.12 -5.87 -20.52
N ALA A 192 -16.07 -6.64 -20.23
CA ALA A 192 -15.67 -6.92 -18.86
C ALA A 192 -15.14 -5.66 -18.13
N ALA A 193 -14.52 -4.72 -18.84
CA ALA A 193 -14.12 -3.44 -18.28
C ALA A 193 -15.36 -2.65 -17.79
N ARG A 194 -16.39 -2.54 -18.63
CA ARG A 194 -17.65 -1.86 -18.28
C ARG A 194 -18.36 -2.52 -17.11
N GLU A 195 -18.41 -3.85 -17.08
CA GLU A 195 -19.01 -4.59 -15.96
C GLU A 195 -18.31 -4.24 -14.64
N ASN A 196 -16.96 -4.31 -14.62
CA ASN A 196 -16.20 -3.99 -13.42
C ASN A 196 -16.35 -2.52 -13.00
N MET A 197 -16.36 -1.57 -13.97
CA MET A 197 -16.60 -0.15 -13.67
C MET A 197 -18.00 0.11 -13.12
N THR A 198 -19.03 -0.60 -13.63
CA THR A 198 -20.40 -0.48 -13.10
C THR A 198 -20.48 -1.01 -11.67
N ARG A 199 -19.85 -2.14 -11.36
CA ARG A 199 -19.77 -2.68 -9.98
C ARG A 199 -18.96 -1.74 -9.07
N ALA A 200 -17.85 -1.19 -9.57
CA ALA A 200 -17.05 -0.20 -8.83
C ALA A 200 -17.87 1.02 -8.46
N LEU A 201 -18.66 1.56 -9.40
CA LEU A 201 -19.55 2.70 -9.17
C LEU A 201 -20.58 2.41 -8.07
N GLN A 202 -21.22 1.24 -8.08
CA GLN A 202 -22.20 0.85 -7.07
C GLN A 202 -21.57 0.83 -5.66
N TYR A 203 -20.39 0.21 -5.49
CA TYR A 203 -19.69 0.19 -4.20
C TYR A 203 -19.20 1.59 -3.80
N ALA A 204 -18.66 2.37 -4.74
CA ALA A 204 -18.19 3.73 -4.49
C ALA A 204 -19.31 4.65 -3.99
N MET A 205 -20.50 4.58 -4.60
CA MET A 205 -21.68 5.34 -4.17
C MET A 205 -22.16 4.91 -2.78
N SER A 206 -22.13 3.61 -2.49
CA SER A 206 -22.58 3.09 -1.18
C SER A 206 -21.71 3.53 0.01
N CYS A 207 -20.42 3.80 -0.24
CA CYS A 207 -19.46 4.20 0.80
C CYS A 207 -19.00 5.68 0.68
N GLY A 208 -19.52 6.45 -0.28
CA GLY A 208 -19.16 7.86 -0.48
C GLY A 208 -17.72 8.06 -1.01
N ASN A 209 -17.20 7.11 -1.80
CA ASN A 209 -15.87 7.23 -2.42
C ASN A 209 -15.94 8.09 -3.69
N GLU A 210 -16.12 9.41 -3.52
CA GLU A 210 -16.31 10.38 -4.60
C GLU A 210 -15.24 10.31 -5.71
N PRO A 211 -13.93 10.12 -5.43
CA PRO A 211 -12.94 10.00 -6.49
C PRO A 211 -13.20 8.82 -7.44
N VAL A 212 -13.60 7.66 -6.90
CA VAL A 212 -13.91 6.48 -7.71
C VAL A 212 -15.25 6.65 -8.43
N VAL A 213 -16.25 7.31 -7.81
CA VAL A 213 -17.52 7.65 -8.48
C VAL A 213 -17.24 8.45 -9.75
N ALA A 214 -16.53 9.58 -9.62
CA ALA A 214 -16.21 10.45 -10.75
C ALA A 214 -15.43 9.72 -11.86
N GLU A 215 -14.48 8.86 -11.47
CA GLU A 215 -13.71 8.07 -12.42
C GLU A 215 -14.58 7.06 -13.20
N CYS A 216 -15.46 6.33 -12.50
CA CYS A 216 -16.34 5.35 -13.12
C CYS A 216 -17.38 6.01 -14.03
N GLU A 217 -17.96 7.14 -13.63
CA GLU A 217 -18.92 7.89 -14.44
C GLU A 217 -18.28 8.40 -15.73
N ALA A 218 -17.06 8.94 -15.66
CA ALA A 218 -16.32 9.38 -16.84
C ALA A 218 -16.09 8.20 -17.80
N PHE A 219 -15.58 7.09 -17.31
CA PHE A 219 -15.33 5.88 -18.11
C PHE A 219 -16.61 5.36 -18.81
N LEU A 220 -17.70 5.24 -18.06
CA LEU A 220 -18.97 4.71 -18.55
C LEU A 220 -19.66 5.67 -19.53
N GLY A 221 -19.44 6.99 -19.38
CA GLY A 221 -19.93 8.04 -20.29
C GLY A 221 -19.21 8.01 -21.65
N GLU A 222 -17.87 7.96 -21.64
CA GLU A 222 -17.06 7.88 -22.86
C GLU A 222 -17.34 6.63 -23.69
N THR A 223 -17.56 5.48 -23.03
CA THR A 223 -17.87 4.24 -23.74
C THR A 223 -19.26 4.21 -24.36
N LYS A 224 -20.23 5.01 -23.89
CA LYS A 224 -21.54 5.15 -24.54
C LYS A 224 -21.43 5.94 -25.85
N SER A 225 -20.68 7.04 -25.88
CA SER A 225 -20.50 7.85 -27.08
C SER A 225 -19.84 7.07 -28.23
N ASN A 226 -18.85 6.23 -27.91
CA ASN A 226 -18.14 5.42 -28.91
C ASN A 226 -19.02 4.29 -29.50
N VAL A 227 -20.01 3.78 -28.75
CA VAL A 227 -20.94 2.76 -29.26
C VAL A 227 -21.97 3.39 -30.21
N ASP A 228 -22.44 4.59 -29.87
CA ASP A 228 -23.43 5.29 -30.70
C ASP A 228 -22.83 5.81 -32.04
N GLU A 229 -21.56 6.21 -32.06
CA GLU A 229 -20.86 6.62 -33.27
C GLU A 229 -20.53 5.43 -34.20
N GLY A 230 -20.25 4.22 -33.65
CA GLY A 230 -19.99 3.00 -34.42
C GLY A 230 -21.25 2.35 -35.05
N ALA A 231 -22.44 2.72 -34.60
CA ALA A 231 -23.69 2.19 -35.12
C ALA A 231 -24.19 2.89 -36.40
N PHE A 232 -23.50 3.96 -36.87
CA PHE A 232 -23.84 4.76 -38.05
C PHE A 232 -22.86 4.60 -39.21
N LEU A 233 -21.94 3.64 -39.15
CA LEU A 233 -21.06 3.26 -40.27
C LEU A 233 -21.38 1.84 -40.78
#